data_1ff21398aaad9a90e7cf8194616a16a9
#
_entry.id   1ff21398aaad9a90e7cf8194616a16a9
#
_cell.length_a   1.000
_cell.length_b   1.000
_cell.length_c   1.000
_cell.angle_alpha   90.00
_cell.angle_beta   90.00
_cell.angle_gamma   90.00
#
_symmetry.space_group_name_H-M   'P 1'
#
loop_
_entity.id
_entity.type
_entity.pdbx_description
1 polymer ?
#
loop_
_entity_poly.entity_id
_entity_poly.type
_entity_poly.pdbx_seq_one_letter_code
_entity_poly.pdbx_strand_id
1 'polypeptide(L)'
;MMSKVYFKRILVFFAVFFFTACKSYVPSYESASLIKANRSAKADSSIKIFYKPYKDSLDKIMKITLAELEEDLTKKLPESNLGNLMVDILKAKTQQYTNNVIDVAILNYGGIRVPSLTKGMLNIEHAYLLMPFDNYLVEQMMTGQQISDFCDSIATKKGWPISGISFKIKQNKSFDILINNEPVDLTKKYSVALIDYVANGGDGMTFLKSIPQKQTGVLFRDAIIEYWQDQTKAGKKISSKIENRISYAE
;
A
#
# COMPACT_ATOMS: atom_id res chain seq x y z
N MET A 1 -65.16 -9.45 29.77
CA MET A 1 -64.76 -10.87 29.52
C MET A 1 -64.95 -11.15 28.03
N MET A 2 -63.87 -11.06 27.23
CA MET A 2 -63.96 -11.35 25.77
C MET A 2 -64.31 -12.84 25.57
N SER A 3 -65.32 -13.11 24.76
CA SER A 3 -65.73 -14.48 24.49
C SER A 3 -64.63 -15.27 23.78
N LYS A 4 -64.42 -16.55 24.11
CA LYS A 4 -63.41 -17.47 23.53
C LYS A 4 -63.48 -17.49 21.99
N VAL A 5 -64.60 -17.10 21.38
CA VAL A 5 -64.79 -17.03 19.95
C VAL A 5 -64.02 -15.82 19.33
N TYR A 6 -64.03 -14.67 20.00
CA TYR A 6 -63.31 -13.47 19.53
C TYR A 6 -61.80 -13.67 19.63
N PHE A 7 -61.33 -14.32 20.69
CA PHE A 7 -59.90 -14.60 20.86
C PHE A 7 -59.37 -15.55 19.76
N LYS A 8 -60.11 -16.59 19.39
CA LYS A 8 -59.76 -17.47 18.28
C LYS A 8 -59.75 -16.77 16.94
N ARG A 9 -60.67 -15.85 16.67
CA ARG A 9 -60.72 -15.08 15.42
C ARG A 9 -59.57 -14.09 15.31
N ILE A 10 -59.16 -13.44 16.40
CA ILE A 10 -57.99 -12.57 16.45
C ILE A 10 -56.68 -13.39 16.26
N LEU A 11 -56.58 -14.58 16.83
CA LEU A 11 -55.42 -15.46 16.68
C LEU A 11 -55.25 -15.93 15.21
N VAL A 12 -56.36 -16.30 14.56
CA VAL A 12 -56.33 -16.69 13.14
C VAL A 12 -55.97 -15.50 12.24
N PHE A 13 -56.49 -14.30 12.54
CA PHE A 13 -56.13 -13.09 11.79
C PHE A 13 -54.66 -12.73 11.91
N PHE A 14 -54.06 -12.87 13.11
CA PHE A 14 -52.63 -12.70 13.35
C PHE A 14 -51.79 -13.76 12.67
N ALA A 15 -52.22 -15.04 12.67
CA ALA A 15 -51.49 -16.11 11.99
C ALA A 15 -51.46 -15.91 10.46
N VAL A 16 -52.57 -15.44 9.85
CA VAL A 16 -52.59 -15.13 8.39
C VAL A 16 -51.65 -13.97 8.04
N PHE A 17 -51.51 -12.99 8.94
CA PHE A 17 -50.63 -11.83 8.71
C PHE A 17 -49.13 -12.20 8.73
N PHE A 18 -48.76 -13.26 9.47
CA PHE A 18 -47.36 -13.75 9.50
C PHE A 18 -46.96 -14.50 8.22
N PHE A 19 -47.88 -14.98 7.43
CA PHE A 19 -47.59 -15.69 6.16
C PHE A 19 -47.44 -14.77 4.94
N THR A 20 -47.77 -13.48 5.07
CA THR A 20 -47.70 -12.53 3.94
C THR A 20 -46.42 -11.66 3.96
N ALA A 21 -45.60 -11.72 4.97
CA ALA A 21 -44.38 -10.96 5.09
C ALA A 21 -43.15 -11.85 4.85
N CYS A 22 -42.68 -11.90 3.66
CA CYS A 22 -41.34 -12.06 3.15
C CYS A 22 -41.35 -12.74 1.78
N LYS A 23 -41.64 -11.97 0.74
CA LYS A 23 -41.09 -12.32 -0.57
C LYS A 23 -39.62 -11.85 -0.57
N SER A 24 -38.70 -12.75 -0.28
CA SER A 24 -37.28 -12.51 -0.59
C SER A 24 -37.15 -12.44 -2.11
N TYR A 25 -36.85 -11.26 -2.62
CA TYR A 25 -36.53 -11.08 -4.02
C TYR A 25 -35.09 -11.63 -4.21
N VAL A 26 -34.99 -12.87 -4.67
CA VAL A 26 -33.73 -13.42 -5.14
C VAL A 26 -33.61 -13.03 -6.60
N PRO A 27 -32.69 -12.16 -7.00
CA PRO A 27 -32.49 -11.87 -8.42
C PRO A 27 -32.05 -13.16 -9.11
N SER A 28 -32.91 -13.75 -9.92
CA SER A 28 -32.57 -14.86 -10.80
C SER A 28 -31.88 -14.29 -12.03
N TYR A 29 -30.60 -14.58 -12.21
CA TYR A 29 -29.93 -14.33 -13.49
C TYR A 29 -30.35 -15.42 -14.47
N GLU A 30 -31.19 -15.09 -15.44
CA GLU A 30 -31.61 -16.04 -16.46
C GLU A 30 -30.52 -16.46 -17.43
N SER A 31 -29.50 -15.61 -17.62
CA SER A 31 -28.28 -15.96 -18.36
C SER A 31 -27.13 -15.02 -18.04
N ALA A 32 -25.91 -15.52 -17.96
CA ALA A 32 -24.69 -14.75 -17.96
C ALA A 32 -23.87 -15.12 -19.20
N SER A 33 -23.62 -14.18 -20.11
CA SER A 33 -22.71 -14.37 -21.23
C SER A 33 -21.40 -13.63 -20.97
N LEU A 34 -20.28 -14.33 -21.08
CA LEU A 34 -18.96 -13.72 -21.06
C LEU A 34 -18.67 -13.10 -22.43
N ILE A 35 -18.70 -11.77 -22.47
CA ILE A 35 -18.23 -11.03 -23.65
C ILE A 35 -16.72 -10.92 -23.56
N LYS A 36 -16.01 -11.65 -24.38
CA LYS A 36 -14.55 -11.54 -24.48
C LYS A 36 -14.21 -10.27 -25.24
N ALA A 37 -13.59 -9.30 -24.54
CA ALA A 37 -12.92 -8.19 -25.22
C ALA A 37 -11.72 -8.77 -25.99
N ASN A 38 -11.74 -8.67 -27.33
CA ASN A 38 -10.65 -9.10 -28.17
C ASN A 38 -10.03 -7.92 -28.93
N ARG A 39 -8.83 -8.11 -29.47
CA ARG A 39 -8.13 -7.04 -30.19
C ARG A 39 -8.80 -6.64 -31.52
N SER A 40 -9.80 -7.39 -31.99
CA SER A 40 -10.56 -7.07 -33.19
C SER A 40 -11.74 -6.11 -32.92
N ALA A 41 -12.06 -5.83 -31.65
CA ALA A 41 -13.06 -4.84 -31.32
C ALA A 41 -12.62 -3.46 -31.82
N LYS A 42 -13.38 -2.87 -32.73
CA LYS A 42 -13.09 -1.53 -33.25
C LYS A 42 -13.29 -0.50 -32.13
N ALA A 43 -12.27 0.32 -31.89
CA ALA A 43 -12.41 1.45 -30.98
C ALA A 43 -13.43 2.44 -31.53
N ASP A 44 -14.33 2.90 -30.64
CA ASP A 44 -15.27 3.95 -30.98
C ASP A 44 -14.52 5.27 -31.19
N SER A 45 -14.58 5.79 -32.42
CA SER A 45 -13.90 7.03 -32.78
C SER A 45 -14.47 8.25 -32.09
N SER A 46 -15.76 8.27 -31.76
CA SER A 46 -16.40 9.37 -31.04
C SER A 46 -15.88 9.50 -29.62
N ILE A 47 -15.74 8.38 -28.92
CA ILE A 47 -15.13 8.32 -27.58
C ILE A 47 -13.67 8.76 -27.64
N LYS A 48 -12.92 8.30 -28.65
CA LYS A 48 -11.52 8.69 -28.86
C LYS A 48 -11.36 10.18 -29.06
N ILE A 49 -12.21 10.81 -29.87
CA ILE A 49 -12.23 12.25 -30.11
C ILE A 49 -12.57 13.00 -28.81
N PHE A 50 -13.54 12.50 -28.04
CA PHE A 50 -13.99 13.13 -26.81
C PHE A 50 -12.87 13.20 -25.75
N TYR A 51 -12.14 12.11 -25.49
CA TYR A 51 -11.11 12.11 -24.44
C TYR A 51 -9.74 12.65 -24.91
N LYS A 52 -9.51 12.76 -26.25
CA LYS A 52 -8.20 13.18 -26.79
C LYS A 52 -7.65 14.48 -26.20
N PRO A 53 -8.42 15.61 -26.08
CA PRO A 53 -7.90 16.85 -25.50
C PRO A 53 -7.41 16.69 -24.05
N TYR A 54 -8.12 15.90 -23.25
CA TYR A 54 -7.75 15.59 -21.85
C TYR A 54 -6.47 14.77 -21.80
N LYS A 55 -6.39 13.74 -22.65
CA LYS A 55 -5.19 12.90 -22.77
C LYS A 55 -3.97 13.72 -23.21
N ASP A 56 -4.11 14.54 -24.25
CA ASP A 56 -3.01 15.36 -24.76
C ASP A 56 -2.51 16.37 -23.70
N SER A 57 -3.40 16.90 -22.88
CA SER A 57 -3.06 17.76 -21.74
C SER A 57 -2.31 17.01 -20.63
N LEU A 58 -2.80 15.83 -20.25
CA LEU A 58 -2.13 14.98 -19.26
C LEU A 58 -0.76 14.49 -19.74
N ASP A 59 -0.64 14.05 -20.98
CA ASP A 59 0.60 13.56 -21.57
C ASP A 59 1.74 14.59 -21.48
N LYS A 60 1.43 15.89 -21.60
CA LYS A 60 2.42 16.97 -21.47
C LYS A 60 3.06 17.01 -20.07
N ILE A 61 2.28 16.71 -19.02
CA ILE A 61 2.74 16.71 -17.63
C ILE A 61 3.39 15.37 -17.30
N MET A 62 2.73 14.27 -17.63
CA MET A 62 3.15 12.92 -17.25
C MET A 62 4.48 12.49 -17.86
N LYS A 63 4.82 13.04 -19.07
CA LYS A 63 6.07 12.74 -19.77
C LYS A 63 7.25 13.62 -19.38
N ILE A 64 7.09 14.55 -18.42
CA ILE A 64 8.21 15.33 -17.90
C ILE A 64 9.23 14.38 -17.27
N THR A 65 10.43 14.37 -17.82
CA THR A 65 11.55 13.57 -17.31
C THR A 65 12.04 14.11 -15.98
N LEU A 66 12.24 13.21 -15.01
CA LEU A 66 12.66 13.53 -13.66
C LEU A 66 14.08 13.06 -13.36
N ALA A 67 14.44 11.83 -13.77
CA ALA A 67 15.72 11.21 -13.45
C ALA A 67 16.08 10.12 -14.48
N GLU A 68 17.30 9.59 -14.36
CA GLU A 68 17.77 8.40 -15.09
C GLU A 68 17.94 7.23 -14.14
N LEU A 69 17.34 6.08 -14.48
CA LEU A 69 17.51 4.82 -13.77
C LEU A 69 18.65 4.02 -14.38
N GLU A 70 19.62 3.59 -13.56
CA GLU A 70 20.85 2.92 -14.06
C GLU A 70 20.66 1.46 -14.43
N GLU A 71 19.70 0.79 -13.80
CA GLU A 71 19.47 -0.66 -13.92
C GLU A 71 17.99 -1.01 -13.79
N ASP A 72 17.61 -2.21 -14.24
CA ASP A 72 16.25 -2.71 -14.04
C ASP A 72 16.01 -2.98 -12.56
N LEU A 73 14.91 -2.46 -12.04
CA LEU A 73 14.44 -2.74 -10.69
C LEU A 73 13.22 -3.64 -10.73
N THR A 74 13.22 -4.68 -9.89
CA THR A 74 12.14 -5.66 -9.83
C THR A 74 11.58 -5.77 -8.42
N LYS A 75 10.28 -6.04 -8.32
CA LYS A 75 9.57 -6.28 -7.07
C LYS A 75 9.51 -7.77 -6.78
N LYS A 76 10.07 -8.20 -5.65
CA LYS A 76 10.11 -9.61 -5.19
C LYS A 76 10.01 -9.69 -3.67
N LEU A 77 9.79 -10.89 -3.15
CA LEU A 77 9.85 -11.22 -1.73
C LEU A 77 11.02 -12.19 -1.49
N PRO A 78 11.64 -12.18 -0.31
CA PRO A 78 11.34 -11.32 0.86
C PRO A 78 11.83 -9.89 0.72
N GLU A 79 12.80 -9.64 -0.16
CA GLU A 79 13.46 -8.36 -0.44
C GLU A 79 13.57 -8.14 -1.94
N SER A 80 13.64 -6.89 -2.36
CA SER A 80 13.84 -6.54 -3.78
C SER A 80 14.48 -5.15 -3.91
N ASN A 81 15.24 -4.95 -5.01
CA ASN A 81 15.85 -3.66 -5.29
C ASN A 81 14.79 -2.55 -5.51
N LEU A 82 13.64 -2.83 -6.16
CA LEU A 82 12.56 -1.87 -6.25
C LEU A 82 11.93 -1.55 -4.88
N GLY A 83 11.76 -2.57 -4.04
CA GLY A 83 11.27 -2.39 -2.66
C GLY A 83 12.22 -1.53 -1.84
N ASN A 84 13.53 -1.81 -1.91
CA ASN A 84 14.55 -1.05 -1.21
C ASN A 84 14.56 0.42 -1.65
N LEU A 85 14.54 0.71 -2.96
CA LEU A 85 14.43 2.08 -3.47
C LEU A 85 13.23 2.81 -2.86
N MET A 86 12.05 2.20 -2.93
CA MET A 86 10.82 2.85 -2.47
C MET A 86 10.83 3.14 -0.97
N VAL A 87 11.28 2.20 -0.16
CA VAL A 87 11.31 2.41 1.30
C VAL A 87 12.44 3.35 1.74
N ASP A 88 13.55 3.41 0.99
CA ASP A 88 14.63 4.37 1.25
C ASP A 88 14.17 5.81 0.94
N ILE A 89 13.40 5.99 -0.14
CA ILE A 89 12.73 7.27 -0.42
C ILE A 89 11.77 7.65 0.72
N LEU A 90 10.95 6.69 1.17
CA LEU A 90 10.04 6.88 2.30
C LEU A 90 10.80 7.38 3.54
N LYS A 91 11.89 6.70 3.91
CA LYS A 91 12.75 7.07 5.05
C LYS A 91 13.32 8.48 4.89
N ALA A 92 14.01 8.73 3.77
CA ALA A 92 14.71 9.99 3.51
C ALA A 92 13.75 11.18 3.49
N LYS A 93 12.60 11.05 2.81
CA LYS A 93 11.63 12.13 2.70
C LYS A 93 10.85 12.35 4.00
N THR A 94 10.49 11.29 4.73
CA THR A 94 9.90 11.49 6.07
C THR A 94 10.87 12.22 6.99
N GLN A 95 12.15 11.84 7.01
CA GLN A 95 13.19 12.53 7.77
C GLN A 95 13.29 14.02 7.38
N GLN A 96 13.30 14.33 6.09
CA GLN A 96 13.36 15.69 5.57
C GLN A 96 12.16 16.54 6.05
N TYR A 97 10.94 16.01 5.95
CA TYR A 97 9.73 16.76 6.26
C TYR A 97 9.39 16.83 7.76
N THR A 98 9.81 15.85 8.55
CA THR A 98 9.61 15.90 10.01
C THR A 98 10.73 16.64 10.72
N ASN A 99 11.89 16.79 10.07
CA ASN A 99 13.16 17.29 10.64
C ASN A 99 13.62 16.42 11.83
N ASN A 100 13.25 15.14 11.85
CA ASN A 100 13.64 14.16 12.84
C ASN A 100 14.52 13.09 12.19
N VAL A 101 15.42 12.51 12.96
CA VAL A 101 16.13 11.29 12.52
C VAL A 101 15.14 10.13 12.51
N ILE A 102 15.00 9.46 11.40
CA ILE A 102 14.17 8.27 11.25
C ILE A 102 15.03 7.02 11.40
N ASP A 103 14.76 6.21 12.42
CA ASP A 103 15.51 4.97 12.65
C ASP A 103 15.12 3.90 11.62
N VAL A 104 13.83 3.69 11.43
CA VAL A 104 13.25 2.60 10.62
C VAL A 104 12.24 3.16 9.63
N ALA A 105 12.16 2.58 8.45
CA ALA A 105 11.02 2.78 7.53
C ALA A 105 10.48 1.42 7.07
N ILE A 106 9.16 1.34 6.94
CA ILE A 106 8.46 0.13 6.50
C ILE A 106 7.37 0.52 5.49
N LEU A 107 7.38 -0.15 4.34
CA LEU A 107 6.39 0.06 3.29
C LEU A 107 5.69 -1.28 2.99
N ASN A 108 4.37 -1.26 2.88
CA ASN A 108 3.64 -2.47 2.54
C ASN A 108 3.90 -2.89 1.09
N TYR A 109 4.07 -4.20 0.89
CA TYR A 109 4.35 -4.77 -0.44
C TYR A 109 3.29 -4.39 -1.48
N GLY A 110 2.01 -4.41 -1.10
CA GLY A 110 0.88 -4.03 -1.97
C GLY A 110 0.87 -2.57 -2.40
N GLY A 111 1.55 -1.68 -1.66
CA GLY A 111 1.66 -0.26 -1.99
C GLY A 111 2.40 0.00 -3.30
N ILE A 112 3.40 -0.82 -3.64
CA ILE A 112 4.12 -0.74 -4.91
C ILE A 112 3.31 -1.44 -5.98
N ARG A 113 2.78 -0.71 -6.98
CA ARG A 113 1.76 -1.21 -7.91
C ARG A 113 2.30 -1.77 -9.22
N VAL A 114 3.57 -1.57 -9.54
CA VAL A 114 4.21 -2.15 -10.72
C VAL A 114 5.17 -3.28 -10.34
N PRO A 115 5.33 -4.31 -11.18
CA PRO A 115 6.24 -5.42 -10.89
C PRO A 115 7.72 -5.06 -11.14
N SER A 116 7.98 -4.04 -11.95
CA SER A 116 9.33 -3.61 -12.30
C SER A 116 9.36 -2.19 -12.85
N LEU A 117 10.53 -1.56 -12.77
CA LEU A 117 10.93 -0.40 -13.55
C LEU A 117 12.09 -0.80 -14.45
N THR A 118 12.01 -0.45 -15.73
CA THR A 118 13.08 -0.72 -16.69
C THR A 118 14.09 0.43 -16.70
N LYS A 119 15.38 0.09 -16.83
CA LYS A 119 16.48 1.04 -17.01
C LYS A 119 16.13 2.10 -18.06
N GLY A 120 16.45 3.36 -17.78
CA GLY A 120 16.22 4.49 -18.67
C GLY A 120 15.64 5.71 -17.97
N MET A 121 14.99 6.57 -18.74
CA MET A 121 14.48 7.84 -18.20
C MET A 121 13.18 7.62 -17.42
N LEU A 122 13.17 8.08 -16.18
CA LEU A 122 12.00 8.14 -15.31
C LEU A 122 11.28 9.47 -15.50
N ASN A 123 9.96 9.42 -15.59
CA ASN A 123 9.09 10.57 -15.72
C ASN A 123 7.99 10.57 -14.63
N ILE A 124 7.15 11.59 -14.63
CA ILE A 124 6.05 11.73 -13.66
C ILE A 124 5.10 10.51 -13.71
N GLU A 125 4.81 9.99 -14.92
CA GLU A 125 3.94 8.83 -15.09
C GLU A 125 4.43 7.60 -14.31
N HIS A 126 5.76 7.36 -14.28
CA HIS A 126 6.33 6.25 -13.51
C HIS A 126 6.05 6.38 -12.01
N ALA A 127 6.08 7.60 -11.44
CA ALA A 127 5.75 7.80 -10.02
C ALA A 127 4.26 7.51 -9.75
N TYR A 128 3.36 7.92 -10.65
CA TYR A 128 1.94 7.63 -10.57
C TYR A 128 1.63 6.13 -10.72
N LEU A 129 2.36 5.43 -11.59
CA LEU A 129 2.22 3.97 -11.75
C LEU A 129 2.74 3.21 -10.53
N LEU A 130 3.85 3.66 -9.92
CA LEU A 130 4.42 3.07 -8.71
C LEU A 130 3.50 3.22 -7.50
N MET A 131 3.00 4.45 -7.27
CA MET A 131 2.21 4.83 -6.09
C MET A 131 0.98 5.66 -6.50
N PRO A 132 -0.09 5.01 -7.02
CA PRO A 132 -1.29 5.70 -7.50
C PRO A 132 -2.23 6.17 -6.37
N PHE A 133 -1.82 6.04 -5.12
CA PHE A 133 -2.63 6.36 -3.94
C PHE A 133 -2.27 7.72 -3.36
N ASP A 134 -3.24 8.36 -2.72
CA ASP A 134 -3.03 9.61 -1.99
C ASP A 134 -2.64 9.32 -0.51
N ASN A 135 -1.59 8.50 -0.34
CA ASN A 135 -1.06 8.16 0.97
C ASN A 135 -0.06 9.22 1.43
N TYR A 136 -0.25 9.70 2.66
CA TYR A 136 0.67 10.65 3.30
C TYR A 136 1.84 9.95 3.98
N LEU A 137 3.00 10.62 3.97
CA LEU A 137 4.14 10.23 4.81
C LEU A 137 3.80 10.53 6.27
N VAL A 138 4.04 9.57 7.16
CA VAL A 138 3.82 9.72 8.60
C VAL A 138 4.98 9.15 9.41
N GLU A 139 5.18 9.69 10.60
CA GLU A 139 6.12 9.20 11.61
C GLU A 139 5.34 8.69 12.83
N GLN A 140 5.71 7.51 13.33
CA GLN A 140 5.22 6.96 14.60
C GLN A 140 6.41 6.62 15.51
N MET A 141 6.27 6.92 16.81
CA MET A 141 7.25 6.49 17.82
C MET A 141 6.85 5.12 18.37
N MET A 142 7.64 4.09 18.07
CA MET A 142 7.38 2.70 18.47
C MET A 142 8.42 2.20 19.46
N THR A 143 8.02 1.39 20.44
CA THR A 143 8.96 0.61 21.25
C THR A 143 9.58 -0.51 20.43
N GLY A 144 10.77 -0.97 20.81
CA GLY A 144 11.39 -2.12 20.13
C GLY A 144 10.50 -3.37 20.18
N GLN A 145 9.69 -3.55 21.23
CA GLN A 145 8.72 -4.63 21.29
C GLN A 145 7.65 -4.49 20.16
N GLN A 146 7.11 -3.29 19.96
CA GLN A 146 6.14 -3.04 18.88
C GLN A 146 6.75 -3.26 17.50
N ILE A 147 8.03 -2.90 17.32
CA ILE A 147 8.76 -3.17 16.07
C ILE A 147 8.97 -4.67 15.89
N SER A 148 9.32 -5.41 16.94
CA SER A 148 9.44 -6.87 16.88
C SER A 148 8.14 -7.54 16.48
N ASP A 149 7.01 -7.13 17.07
CA ASP A 149 5.67 -7.64 16.71
C ASP A 149 5.31 -7.28 15.25
N PHE A 150 5.77 -6.11 14.78
CA PHE A 150 5.59 -5.71 13.39
C PHE A 150 6.43 -6.59 12.45
N CYS A 151 7.69 -6.86 12.79
CA CYS A 151 8.56 -7.78 12.01
C CYS A 151 7.95 -9.18 11.94
N ASP A 152 7.36 -9.70 13.02
CA ASP A 152 6.63 -10.96 13.02
C ASP A 152 5.45 -10.93 12.03
N SER A 153 4.68 -9.83 12.04
CA SER A 153 3.57 -9.65 11.10
C SER A 153 4.06 -9.59 9.64
N ILE A 154 5.21 -8.97 9.38
CA ILE A 154 5.86 -8.93 8.07
C ILE A 154 6.37 -10.33 7.68
N ALA A 155 6.92 -11.09 8.62
CA ALA A 155 7.40 -12.45 8.38
C ALA A 155 6.27 -13.39 7.92
N THR A 156 5.05 -13.27 8.50
CA THR A 156 3.88 -14.04 8.04
C THR A 156 3.49 -13.72 6.60
N LYS A 157 3.79 -12.52 6.12
CA LYS A 157 3.55 -12.05 4.74
C LYS A 157 4.73 -12.31 3.81
N LYS A 158 5.75 -13.06 4.27
CA LYS A 158 6.96 -13.41 3.53
C LYS A 158 7.88 -12.23 3.19
N GLY A 159 7.73 -11.11 3.87
CA GLY A 159 8.55 -9.92 3.71
C GLY A 159 7.79 -8.69 3.19
N TRP A 160 8.28 -7.52 3.56
CA TRP A 160 7.91 -6.19 3.05
C TRP A 160 9.17 -5.35 2.87
N PRO A 161 9.16 -4.30 2.04
CA PRO A 161 10.25 -3.34 1.97
C PRO A 161 10.51 -2.67 3.32
N ILE A 162 11.76 -2.74 3.78
CA ILE A 162 12.22 -2.16 5.05
C ILE A 162 13.54 -1.41 4.88
N SER A 163 13.77 -0.38 5.69
CA SER A 163 15.02 0.41 5.73
C SER A 163 15.40 0.77 7.16
N GLY A 164 16.70 0.76 7.44
CA GLY A 164 17.24 0.98 8.80
C GLY A 164 17.05 -0.19 9.76
N ILE A 165 16.46 -1.27 9.30
CA ILE A 165 16.21 -2.50 10.06
C ILE A 165 16.51 -3.71 9.16
N SER A 166 16.94 -4.80 9.77
CA SER A 166 17.09 -6.10 9.12
C SER A 166 16.67 -7.23 10.05
N PHE A 167 16.20 -8.35 9.49
CA PHE A 167 15.86 -9.55 10.25
C PHE A 167 15.83 -10.80 9.37
N LYS A 168 15.80 -11.97 10.00
CA LYS A 168 15.63 -13.25 9.32
C LYS A 168 14.24 -13.80 9.55
N ILE A 169 13.73 -14.58 8.59
CA ILE A 169 12.45 -15.27 8.67
C ILE A 169 12.69 -16.76 8.86
N LYS A 170 12.10 -17.35 9.90
CA LYS A 170 12.02 -18.80 10.12
C LYS A 170 10.63 -19.15 10.64
N GLN A 171 9.96 -20.12 10.01
CA GLN A 171 8.61 -20.57 10.40
C GLN A 171 7.59 -19.42 10.55
N ASN A 172 7.63 -18.45 9.64
CA ASN A 172 6.78 -17.24 9.66
C ASN A 172 6.98 -16.32 10.89
N LYS A 173 8.12 -16.42 11.55
CA LYS A 173 8.53 -15.54 12.65
C LYS A 173 9.81 -14.79 12.26
N SER A 174 9.95 -13.59 12.80
CA SER A 174 11.16 -12.80 12.70
C SER A 174 12.13 -13.14 13.83
N PHE A 175 13.42 -13.14 13.55
CA PHE A 175 14.47 -13.23 14.56
C PHE A 175 15.75 -12.58 14.05
N ASP A 176 16.74 -12.40 14.94
CA ASP A 176 17.95 -11.62 14.67
C ASP A 176 17.60 -10.21 14.16
N ILE A 177 16.68 -9.53 14.85
CA ILE A 177 16.26 -8.18 14.45
C ILE A 177 17.34 -7.19 14.83
N LEU A 178 17.86 -6.48 13.82
CA LEU A 178 18.86 -5.42 14.00
C LEU A 178 18.26 -4.09 13.53
N ILE A 179 18.41 -3.04 14.34
CA ILE A 179 18.11 -1.66 13.95
C ILE A 179 19.42 -0.89 13.90
N ASN A 180 19.73 -0.28 12.75
CA ASN A 180 21.01 0.38 12.50
C ASN A 180 22.22 -0.52 12.81
N ASN A 181 22.13 -1.82 12.49
CA ASN A 181 23.11 -2.88 12.73
C ASN A 181 23.32 -3.27 14.21
N GLU A 182 22.49 -2.79 15.13
CA GLU A 182 22.52 -3.16 16.55
C GLU A 182 21.29 -4.01 16.90
N PRO A 183 21.40 -5.00 17.80
CA PRO A 183 20.26 -5.76 18.27
C PRO A 183 19.15 -4.84 18.79
N VAL A 184 17.90 -5.13 18.43
CA VAL A 184 16.77 -4.33 18.89
C VAL A 184 16.68 -4.33 20.42
N ASP A 185 16.65 -3.14 21.02
CA ASP A 185 16.31 -2.99 22.44
C ASP A 185 14.78 -2.85 22.56
N LEU A 186 14.14 -3.85 23.15
CA LEU A 186 12.69 -3.95 23.24
C LEU A 186 12.02 -2.79 24.00
N THR A 187 12.76 -2.13 24.88
CA THR A 187 12.26 -1.04 25.74
C THR A 187 12.51 0.35 25.14
N LYS A 188 13.50 0.48 24.29
CA LYS A 188 13.84 1.74 23.61
C LYS A 188 12.75 2.14 22.63
N LYS A 189 12.55 3.44 22.46
CA LYS A 189 11.68 4.00 21.41
C LYS A 189 12.49 4.35 20.17
N TYR A 190 11.92 4.03 19.02
CA TYR A 190 12.48 4.28 17.71
C TYR A 190 11.48 5.08 16.86
N SER A 191 11.99 5.96 16.03
CA SER A 191 11.22 6.72 15.06
C SER A 191 11.02 5.86 13.80
N VAL A 192 9.75 5.64 13.42
CA VAL A 192 9.35 4.76 12.31
C VAL A 192 8.58 5.54 11.26
N ALA A 193 9.11 5.58 10.02
CA ALA A 193 8.42 6.14 8.87
C ALA A 193 7.49 5.11 8.23
N LEU A 194 6.27 5.52 7.97
CA LEU A 194 5.21 4.74 7.33
C LEU A 194 4.43 5.61 6.33
N ILE A 195 3.58 4.97 5.54
CA ILE A 195 2.45 5.66 4.91
C ILE A 195 1.23 5.57 5.83
N ASP A 196 0.38 6.58 5.80
CA ASP A 196 -0.81 6.68 6.66
C ASP A 196 -1.77 5.48 6.53
N TYR A 197 -1.88 4.89 5.34
CA TYR A 197 -2.64 3.65 5.13
C TYR A 197 -2.20 2.53 6.08
N VAL A 198 -0.89 2.30 6.22
CA VAL A 198 -0.35 1.26 7.11
C VAL A 198 -0.51 1.69 8.57
N ALA A 199 -0.19 2.93 8.91
CA ALA A 199 -0.34 3.49 10.26
C ALA A 199 -1.79 3.43 10.75
N ASN A 200 -2.77 3.55 9.85
CA ASN A 200 -4.19 3.40 10.11
C ASN A 200 -4.69 1.94 10.05
N GLY A 201 -3.79 0.96 10.11
CA GLY A 201 -4.11 -0.46 10.22
C GLY A 201 -4.34 -1.18 8.90
N GLY A 202 -3.93 -0.59 7.78
CA GLY A 202 -3.97 -1.22 6.47
C GLY A 202 -3.20 -2.55 6.45
N ASP A 203 -3.56 -3.44 5.53
CA ASP A 203 -3.00 -4.79 5.39
C ASP A 203 -2.98 -5.62 6.70
N GLY A 204 -3.94 -5.35 7.61
CA GLY A 204 -4.10 -6.08 8.87
C GLY A 204 -3.21 -5.59 10.02
N MET A 205 -2.52 -4.45 9.87
CA MET A 205 -1.65 -3.87 10.92
C MET A 205 -2.46 -3.04 11.93
N THR A 206 -3.56 -3.59 12.43
CA THR A 206 -4.54 -2.88 13.27
C THR A 206 -3.98 -2.35 14.58
N PHE A 207 -2.91 -2.96 15.10
CA PHE A 207 -2.24 -2.52 16.33
C PHE A 207 -1.58 -1.15 16.18
N LEU A 208 -1.24 -0.73 14.95
CA LEU A 208 -0.63 0.57 14.68
C LEU A 208 -1.59 1.74 14.92
N LYS A 209 -2.92 1.51 14.85
CA LYS A 209 -3.94 2.56 15.05
C LYS A 209 -3.86 3.26 16.40
N SER A 210 -3.42 2.56 17.43
CA SER A 210 -3.31 3.09 18.79
C SER A 210 -2.05 3.94 19.01
N ILE A 211 -1.10 3.91 18.06
CA ILE A 211 0.15 4.66 18.16
C ILE A 211 -0.04 6.03 17.53
N PRO A 212 0.17 7.13 18.28
CA PRO A 212 0.08 8.47 17.73
C PRO A 212 1.00 8.63 16.51
N GLN A 213 0.49 9.31 15.47
CA GLN A 213 1.24 9.58 14.24
C GLN A 213 1.41 11.09 14.02
N LYS A 214 2.60 11.50 13.57
CA LYS A 214 2.89 12.83 13.06
C LYS A 214 2.80 12.80 11.54
N GLN A 215 1.81 13.48 10.97
CA GLN A 215 1.66 13.61 9.53
C GLN A 215 2.58 14.70 8.99
N THR A 216 3.17 14.48 7.83
CA THR A 216 4.00 15.47 7.14
C THR A 216 3.17 16.41 6.26
N GLY A 217 1.95 16.03 5.88
CA GLY A 217 1.14 16.72 4.88
C GLY A 217 1.59 16.48 3.43
N VAL A 218 2.57 15.60 3.21
CA VAL A 218 3.14 15.31 1.88
C VAL A 218 2.73 13.93 1.41
N LEU A 219 2.23 13.84 0.18
CA LEU A 219 1.90 12.56 -0.45
C LEU A 219 3.17 11.79 -0.80
N PHE A 220 3.18 10.49 -0.57
CA PHE A 220 4.35 9.67 -0.88
C PHE A 220 4.70 9.71 -2.37
N ARG A 221 3.71 9.77 -3.26
CA ARG A 221 3.95 9.93 -4.70
C ARG A 221 4.70 11.22 -5.02
N ASP A 222 4.32 12.34 -4.40
CA ASP A 222 4.98 13.62 -4.61
C ASP A 222 6.40 13.62 -4.04
N ALA A 223 6.60 12.94 -2.90
CA ALA A 223 7.92 12.73 -2.32
C ALA A 223 8.84 11.89 -3.24
N ILE A 224 8.31 10.90 -3.98
CA ILE A 224 9.06 10.15 -4.99
C ILE A 224 9.50 11.08 -6.13
N ILE A 225 8.58 11.91 -6.66
CA ILE A 225 8.87 12.86 -7.73
C ILE A 225 9.98 13.82 -7.29
N GLU A 226 9.84 14.40 -6.10
CA GLU A 226 10.82 15.32 -5.54
C GLU A 226 12.19 14.64 -5.32
N TYR A 227 12.20 13.42 -4.77
CA TYR A 227 13.45 12.68 -4.58
C TYR A 227 14.19 12.46 -5.91
N TRP A 228 13.49 12.05 -6.97
CA TRP A 228 14.11 11.87 -8.29
C TRP A 228 14.65 13.17 -8.85
N GLN A 229 13.92 14.28 -8.70
CA GLN A 229 14.41 15.60 -9.10
C GLN A 229 15.66 16.01 -8.30
N ASP A 230 15.68 15.76 -7.01
CA ASP A 230 16.81 16.10 -6.13
C ASP A 230 18.06 15.30 -6.50
N GLN A 231 17.92 13.98 -6.80
CA GLN A 231 19.03 13.18 -7.28
C GLN A 231 19.59 13.72 -8.60
N THR A 232 18.73 14.08 -9.54
CA THR A 232 19.14 14.66 -10.83
C THR A 232 19.85 16.01 -10.65
N LYS A 233 19.33 16.90 -9.79
CA LYS A 233 20.00 18.16 -9.45
C LYS A 233 21.38 17.95 -8.83
N ALA A 234 21.54 16.86 -8.07
CA ALA A 234 22.81 16.47 -7.48
C ALA A 234 23.75 15.72 -8.47
N GLY A 235 23.39 15.60 -9.75
CA GLY A 235 24.14 14.88 -10.77
C GLY A 235 24.18 13.36 -10.57
N LYS A 236 23.23 12.81 -9.81
CA LYS A 236 23.14 11.38 -9.49
C LYS A 236 22.04 10.71 -10.31
N LYS A 237 22.28 9.46 -10.65
CA LYS A 237 21.28 8.57 -11.21
C LYS A 237 20.55 7.80 -10.10
N ILE A 238 19.43 7.21 -10.44
CA ILE A 238 18.68 6.34 -9.54
C ILE A 238 19.21 4.92 -9.67
N SER A 239 19.57 4.31 -8.54
CA SER A 239 19.95 2.91 -8.44
C SER A 239 19.54 2.34 -7.08
N SER A 240 19.42 1.02 -6.99
CA SER A 240 19.16 0.33 -5.72
C SER A 240 19.56 -1.13 -5.80
N LYS A 241 20.05 -1.68 -4.69
CA LYS A 241 20.59 -3.04 -4.60
C LYS A 241 19.82 -3.85 -3.57
N ILE A 242 19.95 -5.17 -3.66
CA ILE A 242 19.60 -6.10 -2.59
C ILE A 242 20.72 -6.07 -1.55
N GLU A 243 20.37 -5.91 -0.28
CA GLU A 243 21.28 -5.73 0.84
C GLU A 243 21.12 -6.78 1.93
N ASN A 244 20.28 -7.80 1.69
CA ASN A 244 19.90 -8.84 2.66
C ASN A 244 19.22 -8.28 3.92
N ARG A 245 18.40 -7.23 3.75
CA ARG A 245 17.61 -6.64 4.83
C ARG A 245 16.63 -7.65 5.41
N ILE A 246 16.03 -8.49 4.54
CA ILE A 246 15.22 -9.65 4.95
C ILE A 246 15.76 -10.89 4.23
N SER A 247 16.06 -11.93 5.00
CA SER A 247 16.48 -13.23 4.47
C SER A 247 15.73 -14.36 5.15
N TYR A 248 15.74 -15.55 4.56
CA TYR A 248 15.29 -16.76 5.23
C TYR A 248 16.45 -17.37 6.03
N ALA A 249 16.17 -17.82 7.26
CA ALA A 249 17.13 -18.62 7.98
C ALA A 249 17.08 -20.08 7.53
N GLU A 250 18.21 -20.71 7.56
CA GLU A 250 18.36 -22.15 7.34
C GLU A 250 17.69 -22.98 8.45
#